data_96463d8e844d0b24a119edfb5be4c883
#
_entry.id   96463d8e844d0b24a119edfb5be4c883
#
_cell.length_a   1.000
_cell.length_b   1.000
_cell.length_c   1.000
_cell.angle_alpha   90.00
_cell.angle_beta   90.00
_cell.angle_gamma   90.00
#
_symmetry.space_group_name_H-M   'P 1'
#
loop_
_entity.id
_entity.type
_entity.pdbx_description
1 polymer ?
#
loop_
_entity_poly.entity_id
_entity_poly.type
_entity_poly.pdbx_seq_one_letter_code
_entity_poly.pdbx_strand_id
1 'polypeptide(L)'
;VWYSHMTIDEMVAFSMRSQGGFIWACKNYDGDVQSEMVAQGFGSDKLMTSMVMSPDGKTLCAESYHPALLGGTSVSRGKPAINPLSCIFAWIQGLQQRAKLDGNF
;
A
#
# COMPACT_ATOMS: atom_id res chain seq x y z
N VAL A 1 10.46 7.93 20.66
CA VAL A 1 9.77 6.86 19.92
C VAL A 1 9.91 5.60 20.74
N TRP A 2 8.81 4.93 21.01
CA TRP A 2 8.77 3.64 21.68
C TRP A 2 8.10 2.60 20.80
N TYR A 3 8.43 1.35 21.05
CA TYR A 3 7.89 0.21 20.37
C TYR A 3 6.98 -0.58 21.31
N SER A 4 5.83 -1.00 20.81
CA SER A 4 4.91 -1.90 21.49
C SER A 4 4.54 -3.05 20.57
N HIS A 5 4.62 -4.27 21.07
CA HIS A 5 4.16 -5.45 20.34
C HIS A 5 2.72 -5.75 20.76
N MET A 6 1.86 -5.94 19.77
CA MET A 6 0.44 -6.23 19.97
C MET A 6 0.03 -7.38 19.06
N THR A 7 -0.95 -8.16 19.48
CA THR A 7 -1.64 -9.09 18.59
C THR A 7 -2.49 -8.31 17.59
N ILE A 8 -2.86 -8.94 16.47
CA ILE A 8 -3.61 -8.24 15.41
C ILE A 8 -4.96 -7.70 15.91
N ASP A 9 -5.66 -8.45 16.72
CA ASP A 9 -6.95 -8.06 17.31
C ASP A 9 -6.80 -6.88 18.28
N GLU A 10 -5.77 -6.89 19.13
CA GLU A 10 -5.45 -5.77 20.01
C GLU A 10 -5.12 -4.52 19.22
N MET A 11 -4.32 -4.66 18.15
CA MET A 11 -3.91 -3.53 17.33
C MET A 11 -5.08 -2.95 16.52
N VAL A 12 -5.97 -3.79 16.01
CA VAL A 12 -7.21 -3.32 15.37
C VAL A 12 -8.07 -2.55 16.36
N ALA A 13 -8.29 -3.08 17.57
CA ALA A 13 -9.04 -2.39 18.61
C ALA A 13 -8.40 -1.07 19.03
N PHE A 14 -7.08 -1.03 19.13
CA PHE A 14 -6.33 0.17 19.42
C PHE A 14 -6.49 1.21 18.30
N SER A 15 -6.28 0.83 17.05
CA SER A 15 -6.32 1.74 15.91
C SER A 15 -7.68 2.40 15.74
N MET A 16 -8.77 1.64 15.97
CA MET A 16 -10.15 2.14 15.87
C MET A 16 -10.52 3.15 16.96
N ARG A 17 -9.83 3.13 18.08
CA ARG A 17 -10.07 4.02 19.23
C ARG A 17 -9.05 5.15 19.34
N SER A 18 -7.94 5.02 18.64
CA SER A 18 -6.84 5.97 18.69
C SER A 18 -7.15 7.25 17.91
N GLN A 19 -6.65 8.35 18.40
CA GLN A 19 -6.64 9.62 17.66
C GLN A 19 -5.52 9.71 16.61
N GLY A 20 -4.74 8.65 16.42
CA GLY A 20 -3.61 8.60 15.52
C GLY A 20 -2.26 8.85 16.22
N GLY A 21 -1.26 9.28 15.43
CA GLY A 21 0.07 9.54 15.96
C GLY A 21 0.92 8.30 16.20
N PHE A 22 0.60 7.20 15.55
CA PHE A 22 1.35 5.94 15.60
C PHE A 22 1.71 5.44 14.20
N ILE A 23 2.73 4.59 14.14
CA ILE A 23 3.09 3.83 12.94
C ILE A 23 2.78 2.37 13.23
N TRP A 24 1.97 1.78 12.39
CA TRP A 24 1.64 0.36 12.49
C TRP A 24 2.47 -0.44 11.49
N ALA A 25 3.43 -1.20 12.00
CA ALA A 25 4.22 -2.12 11.18
C ALA A 25 3.50 -3.48 11.12
N CYS A 26 2.79 -3.70 10.03
CA CYS A 26 2.15 -4.98 9.76
C CYS A 26 3.13 -5.96 9.11
N LYS A 27 2.92 -7.24 9.34
CA LYS A 27 3.71 -8.32 8.75
C LYS A 27 2.80 -9.23 7.92
N ASN A 28 3.29 -9.68 6.74
CA ASN A 28 2.65 -10.69 5.88
C ASN A 28 1.14 -10.47 5.70
N TYR A 29 0.35 -11.50 5.96
CA TYR A 29 -1.10 -11.56 5.76
C TYR A 29 -1.88 -10.48 6.52
N ASP A 30 -1.41 -10.09 7.70
CA ASP A 30 -2.01 -8.98 8.46
C ASP A 30 -1.88 -7.68 7.68
N GLY A 31 -0.71 -7.43 7.09
CA GLY A 31 -0.46 -6.28 6.23
C GLY A 31 -1.29 -6.29 4.97
N ASP A 32 -1.42 -7.44 4.31
CA ASP A 32 -2.23 -7.60 3.11
C ASP A 32 -3.69 -7.24 3.40
N VAL A 33 -4.25 -7.77 4.47
CA VAL A 33 -5.65 -7.51 4.85
C VAL A 33 -5.84 -6.04 5.26
N GLN A 34 -4.95 -5.49 6.08
CA GLN A 34 -5.08 -4.12 6.55
C GLN A 34 -4.93 -3.10 5.43
N SER A 35 -4.00 -3.31 4.51
CA SER A 35 -3.85 -2.41 3.35
C SER A 35 -5.06 -2.43 2.43
N GLU A 36 -5.66 -3.59 2.21
CA GLU A 36 -6.90 -3.72 1.44
C GLU A 36 -8.06 -3.01 2.12
N MET A 37 -8.25 -3.20 3.43
CA MET A 37 -9.31 -2.53 4.18
C MET A 37 -9.17 -1.01 4.12
N VAL A 38 -7.96 -0.49 4.27
CA VAL A 38 -7.69 0.94 4.18
C VAL A 38 -7.97 1.45 2.77
N ALA A 39 -7.52 0.75 1.74
CA ALA A 39 -7.77 1.12 0.34
C ALA A 39 -9.26 1.17 0.02
N GLN A 40 -10.02 0.18 0.44
CA GLN A 40 -11.48 0.17 0.27
C GLN A 40 -12.16 1.29 1.05
N GLY A 41 -11.69 1.60 2.24
CA GLY A 41 -12.19 2.71 3.06
C GLY A 41 -11.99 4.08 2.41
N PHE A 42 -10.93 4.26 1.62
CA PHE A 42 -10.65 5.48 0.86
C PHE A 42 -11.23 5.49 -0.57
N GLY A 43 -11.93 4.45 -0.97
CA GLY A 43 -12.66 4.43 -2.21
C GLY A 43 -12.50 3.18 -3.05
N SER A 44 -11.29 2.66 -3.25
CA SER A 44 -11.07 1.46 -4.06
C SER A 44 -9.64 0.95 -3.97
N ASP A 45 -9.51 -0.36 -3.94
CA ASP A 45 -8.28 -1.10 -4.19
C ASP A 45 -7.61 -0.73 -5.54
N LYS A 46 -8.41 -0.33 -6.52
CA LYS A 46 -7.92 0.10 -7.85
C LYS A 46 -7.03 1.33 -7.81
N LEU A 47 -7.02 2.06 -6.71
CA LEU A 47 -6.13 3.20 -6.49
C LEU A 47 -4.86 2.81 -5.73
N MET A 48 -4.75 1.56 -5.30
CA MET A 48 -3.57 1.09 -4.57
C MET A 48 -2.32 1.12 -5.43
N THR A 49 -1.26 1.63 -4.83
CA THR A 49 0.10 1.53 -5.35
C THR A 49 0.96 1.05 -4.20
N SER A 50 1.63 -0.08 -4.37
CA SER A 50 2.55 -0.58 -3.37
C SER A 50 3.98 -0.19 -3.69
N MET A 51 4.79 -0.09 -2.65
CA MET A 51 6.18 0.29 -2.75
C MET A 51 7.02 -0.51 -1.78
N VAL A 52 8.03 -1.18 -2.30
CA VAL A 52 9.02 -1.91 -1.51
C VAL A 52 10.39 -1.27 -1.73
N MET A 53 11.09 -0.98 -0.66
CA MET A 53 12.40 -0.32 -0.71
C MET A 53 13.43 -1.15 0.06
N SER A 54 14.64 -1.22 -0.48
CA SER A 54 15.77 -1.83 0.23
C SER A 54 16.15 -0.98 1.46
N PRO A 55 16.71 -1.61 2.52
CA PRO A 55 17.06 -0.89 3.75
C PRO A 55 18.08 0.24 3.54
N ASP A 56 18.93 0.14 2.52
CA ASP A 56 19.90 1.18 2.15
C ASP A 56 19.29 2.29 1.27
N GLY A 57 18.02 2.17 0.91
CA GLY A 57 17.32 3.15 0.09
C GLY A 57 17.75 3.21 -1.37
N LYS A 58 18.60 2.29 -1.85
CA LYS A 58 19.15 2.36 -3.22
C LYS A 58 18.28 1.66 -4.26
N THR A 59 17.45 0.74 -3.83
CA THR A 59 16.57 -0.01 -4.71
C THR A 59 15.13 0.18 -4.30
N LEU A 60 14.28 0.47 -5.27
CA LEU A 60 12.85 0.63 -5.09
C LEU A 60 12.11 -0.17 -6.15
N CYS A 61 11.12 -0.93 -5.72
CA CYS A 61 10.11 -1.52 -6.58
C CYS A 61 8.77 -0.85 -6.26
N ALA A 62 8.14 -0.27 -7.26
CA ALA A 62 6.81 0.29 -7.14
C ALA A 62 5.89 -0.41 -8.14
N GLU A 63 4.74 -0.83 -7.69
CA GLU A 63 3.78 -1.56 -8.50
C GLU A 63 2.35 -1.04 -8.28
N SER A 64 1.58 -1.05 -9.36
CA SER A 64 0.17 -0.73 -9.30
C SER A 64 -0.66 -1.97 -9.06
N TYR A 65 -1.79 -1.81 -8.40
CA TYR A 65 -2.77 -2.88 -8.27
C TYR A 65 -3.25 -3.35 -9.65
N HIS A 66 -3.21 -4.66 -9.88
CA HIS A 66 -3.68 -5.27 -11.11
C HIS A 66 -4.70 -6.38 -10.83
N PRO A 67 -5.98 -6.14 -11.04
CA PRO A 67 -7.04 -7.07 -10.66
C PRO A 67 -7.01 -8.40 -11.44
N ALA A 68 -6.34 -8.45 -12.60
CA ALA A 68 -6.32 -9.63 -13.46
C ALA A 68 -5.44 -10.78 -12.92
N LEU A 69 -4.54 -10.51 -11.98
CA LEU A 69 -3.65 -11.54 -11.43
C LEU A 69 -4.31 -12.41 -10.37
N LEU A 70 -5.40 -11.97 -9.78
CA LEU A 70 -6.02 -12.66 -8.66
C LEU A 70 -7.13 -13.63 -9.05
N GLY A 71 -7.42 -13.85 -10.35
CA GLY A 71 -8.49 -14.77 -10.77
C GLY A 71 -9.81 -14.53 -10.05
N GLY A 72 -9.88 -13.42 -9.34
CA GLY A 72 -10.94 -13.11 -8.41
C GLY A 72 -12.17 -12.66 -9.14
N THR A 73 -13.23 -13.28 -8.81
CA THR A 73 -14.59 -12.90 -9.05
C THR A 73 -14.84 -11.46 -8.58
N SER A 74 -14.40 -10.48 -9.37
CA SER A 74 -14.94 -9.15 -9.13
C SER A 74 -16.43 -9.22 -9.42
N VAL A 75 -17.22 -9.01 -8.42
CA VAL A 75 -18.69 -9.02 -8.47
C VAL A 75 -19.23 -7.91 -9.38
N SER A 76 -18.37 -7.09 -9.95
CA SER A 76 -18.76 -6.11 -10.96
C SER A 76 -18.87 -6.79 -12.33
N ARG A 77 -20.08 -6.95 -12.81
CA ARG A 77 -20.43 -7.34 -14.19
C ARG A 77 -19.91 -6.29 -15.18
N GLY A 78 -18.61 -6.21 -15.36
CA GLY A 78 -17.98 -5.30 -16.32
C GLY A 78 -16.54 -5.72 -16.58
N LYS A 79 -16.03 -5.42 -17.76
CA LYS A 79 -14.60 -5.59 -18.07
C LYS A 79 -13.78 -4.88 -17.01
N PRO A 80 -12.70 -5.49 -16.49
CA PRO A 80 -11.84 -4.83 -15.53
C PRO A 80 -11.33 -3.51 -16.12
N ALA A 81 -11.82 -2.41 -15.61
CA ALA A 81 -11.32 -1.10 -16.03
C ALA A 81 -9.96 -0.92 -15.39
N ILE A 82 -8.91 -0.88 -16.20
CA ILE A 82 -7.58 -0.50 -15.75
C ILE A 82 -7.66 0.96 -15.31
N ASN A 83 -7.32 1.21 -14.05
CA ASN A 83 -7.22 2.59 -13.57
C ASN A 83 -5.80 3.11 -13.86
N PRO A 84 -5.62 4.06 -14.77
CA PRO A 84 -4.29 4.58 -15.10
C PRO A 84 -3.64 5.32 -13.93
N LEU A 85 -4.41 5.80 -12.94
CA LEU A 85 -3.89 6.57 -11.83
C LEU A 85 -2.91 5.77 -10.97
N SER A 86 -3.22 4.50 -10.65
CA SER A 86 -2.31 3.66 -9.86
C SER A 86 -0.98 3.42 -10.58
N CYS A 87 -1.02 3.23 -11.91
CA CYS A 87 0.19 3.10 -12.71
C CYS A 87 1.01 4.41 -12.72
N ILE A 88 0.35 5.55 -12.86
CA ILE A 88 0.99 6.86 -12.82
C ILE A 88 1.67 7.07 -11.47
N PHE A 89 1.00 6.75 -10.36
CA PHE A 89 1.58 6.84 -9.03
C PHE A 89 2.81 5.94 -8.85
N ALA A 90 2.77 4.70 -9.36
CA ALA A 90 3.91 3.79 -9.32
C ALA A 90 5.12 4.40 -10.07
N TRP A 91 4.90 4.95 -11.25
CA TRP A 91 5.94 5.65 -12.02
C TRP A 91 6.48 6.87 -11.29
N ILE A 92 5.62 7.69 -10.68
CA ILE A 92 6.03 8.85 -9.89
C ILE A 92 6.97 8.42 -8.77
N GLN A 93 6.65 7.38 -8.02
CA GLN A 93 7.49 6.87 -6.94
C GLN A 93 8.87 6.44 -7.45
N GLY A 94 8.91 5.70 -8.55
CA GLY A 94 10.17 5.28 -9.18
C GLY A 94 11.02 6.46 -9.64
N LEU A 95 10.42 7.42 -10.32
CA LEU A 95 11.12 8.62 -10.82
C LEU A 95 11.61 9.50 -9.68
N GLN A 96 10.82 9.69 -8.63
CA GLN A 96 11.23 10.45 -7.45
C GLN A 96 12.42 9.80 -6.74
N GLN A 97 12.41 8.47 -6.60
CA GLN A 97 13.54 7.75 -6.02
C GLN A 97 14.79 7.88 -6.89
N ARG A 98 14.63 7.79 -8.18
CA ARG A 98 15.75 7.98 -9.12
C ARG A 98 16.34 9.40 -9.01
N ALA A 99 15.48 10.41 -8.98
CA ALA A 99 15.92 11.80 -8.81
C ALA A 99 16.70 12.01 -7.49
N LYS A 100 16.23 11.42 -6.40
CA LYS A 100 16.94 11.46 -5.11
C LYS A 100 18.32 10.82 -5.19
N LEU A 101 18.44 9.67 -5.84
CA LEU A 101 19.73 8.97 -5.99
C LEU A 101 20.71 9.75 -6.88
N ASP A 102 20.22 10.47 -7.86
CA ASP A 102 21.02 11.31 -8.76
C ASP A 102 21.33 12.70 -8.18
N GLY A 103 20.76 13.06 -7.03
CA GLY A 103 20.91 14.38 -6.43
C GLY A 103 20.18 15.50 -7.19
N ASN A 104 19.22 15.13 -8.03
CA ASN A 104 18.39 16.06 -8.79
C ASN A 104 17.05 16.27 -8.06
N PHE A 105 16.95 17.39 -7.38
CA PHE A 105 15.70 17.82 -6.71
C PHE A 105 15.13 19.05 -7.39
#